data_3011783da8bdf8ba05bdc71b6639dd80
#
_entry.id   3011783da8bdf8ba05bdc71b6639dd80
#
_cell.length_a   1.000
_cell.length_b   1.000
_cell.length_c   1.000
_cell.angle_alpha   90.00
_cell.angle_beta   90.00
_cell.angle_gamma   90.00
#
_symmetry.space_group_name_H-M   'P 1'
#
loop_
_entity.id
_entity.type
_entity.pdbx_description
1 polymer ?
#
loop_
_entity_poly.entity_id
_entity_poly.type
_entity_poly.pdbx_seq_one_letter_code
_entity_poly.pdbx_strand_id
1 'polypeptide(L)'
;MTTNLPSFQRYQLAFTARIRDPLNQPPLDGVPRQRMAVYEEIVFNNLFESVSACFPVARKVLGKRAWLKLTQAFLREYPAHNPLFRKIPEQFLEFITNIGGELQQSLPPYLISLCHYEWIELFVASTPATENNSENIRLADDLGKYQPVFTATMQLLDYEYAVHKISPRYKPKQKESTQLLVYRDADDNVKFVELNAVTFRLIALLQGAITGEQALALLANELKHLQAESIIQFGLEILNDLKNQGIIIGVRH
;
A
#
# COMPACT_ATOMS: atom_id res chain seq x y z
N MET A 1 -12.00 18.09 28.59
CA MET A 1 -11.93 19.39 27.87
C MET A 1 -13.16 19.69 26.97
N THR A 2 -14.34 19.10 27.24
CA THR A 2 -15.55 19.24 26.39
C THR A 2 -16.58 20.23 26.89
N THR A 3 -16.32 20.90 28.01
CA THR A 3 -17.31 21.80 28.70
C THR A 3 -17.53 23.14 28.02
N ASN A 4 -16.73 23.53 27.04
CA ASN A 4 -16.83 24.86 26.40
C ASN A 4 -17.30 24.82 24.93
N LEU A 5 -17.77 23.64 24.43
CA LEU A 5 -18.26 23.55 23.05
C LEU A 5 -19.73 23.96 22.95
N PRO A 6 -20.15 24.58 21.83
CA PRO A 6 -21.56 24.85 21.54
C PRO A 6 -22.42 23.58 21.61
N SER A 7 -23.69 23.72 21.94
CA SER A 7 -24.61 22.58 22.15
C SER A 7 -24.70 21.65 20.93
N PHE A 8 -24.70 22.20 19.71
CA PHE A 8 -24.75 21.42 18.49
C PHE A 8 -23.47 20.59 18.26
N GLN A 9 -22.30 21.12 18.60
CA GLN A 9 -21.04 20.36 18.48
C GLN A 9 -20.98 19.22 19.52
N ARG A 10 -21.44 19.45 20.74
CA ARG A 10 -21.57 18.39 21.74
C ARG A 10 -22.48 17.26 21.26
N TYR A 11 -23.62 17.64 20.64
CA TYR A 11 -24.53 16.68 20.07
C TYR A 11 -23.90 15.86 18.92
N GLN A 12 -23.20 16.54 17.99
CA GLN A 12 -22.48 15.88 16.89
C GLN A 12 -21.43 14.88 17.40
N LEU A 13 -20.66 15.26 18.42
CA LEU A 13 -19.67 14.38 19.02
C LEU A 13 -20.31 13.17 19.70
N ALA A 14 -21.39 13.36 20.43
CA ALA A 14 -22.14 12.28 21.06
C ALA A 14 -22.77 11.33 20.00
N PHE A 15 -23.33 11.91 18.94
CA PHE A 15 -23.89 11.15 17.82
C PHE A 15 -22.84 10.29 17.11
N THR A 16 -21.70 10.87 16.76
CA THR A 16 -20.62 10.13 16.11
C THR A 16 -19.95 9.10 17.03
N ALA A 17 -19.78 9.41 18.33
CA ALA A 17 -19.28 8.49 19.32
C ALA A 17 -20.19 7.26 19.44
N ARG A 18 -21.53 7.50 19.46
CA ARG A 18 -22.53 6.42 19.52
C ARG A 18 -22.48 5.53 18.28
N ILE A 19 -22.36 6.10 17.08
CA ILE A 19 -22.22 5.32 15.84
C ILE A 19 -20.97 4.44 15.87
N ARG A 20 -19.86 4.98 16.37
CA ARG A 20 -18.57 4.27 16.39
C ARG A 20 -18.50 3.17 17.45
N ASP A 21 -19.16 3.35 18.58
CA ASP A 21 -19.14 2.40 19.70
C ASP A 21 -20.51 2.26 20.36
N PRO A 22 -21.47 1.62 19.67
CA PRO A 22 -22.84 1.52 20.15
C PRO A 22 -23.02 0.70 21.43
N LEU A 23 -22.01 -0.11 21.80
CA LEU A 23 -22.10 -0.93 23.01
C LEU A 23 -21.70 -0.17 24.28
N ASN A 24 -20.75 0.77 24.17
CA ASN A 24 -20.18 1.45 25.33
C ASN A 24 -20.62 2.94 25.44
N GLN A 25 -21.23 3.51 24.41
CA GLN A 25 -21.73 4.88 24.45
C GLN A 25 -23.21 4.94 24.87
N PRO A 26 -23.61 5.97 25.65
CA PRO A 26 -25.01 6.13 26.07
C PRO A 26 -25.92 6.37 24.88
N PRO A 27 -27.22 6.04 24.99
CA PRO A 27 -28.24 6.45 24.04
C PRO A 27 -28.29 7.97 23.90
N LEU A 28 -28.68 8.46 22.72
CA LEU A 28 -28.86 9.88 22.47
C LEU A 28 -30.25 10.33 22.89
N ASP A 29 -30.30 11.43 23.64
CA ASP A 29 -31.56 12.04 24.05
C ASP A 29 -32.36 12.50 22.84
N GLY A 30 -33.65 12.21 22.86
CA GLY A 30 -34.58 12.58 21.79
C GLY A 30 -34.50 11.76 20.50
N VAL A 31 -33.58 10.77 20.40
CA VAL A 31 -33.46 9.88 19.24
C VAL A 31 -33.98 8.48 19.59
N PRO A 32 -35.03 7.99 18.93
CA PRO A 32 -35.49 6.62 19.12
C PRO A 32 -34.39 5.61 18.79
N ARG A 33 -34.21 4.61 19.66
CA ARG A 33 -33.18 3.56 19.50
C ARG A 33 -33.20 2.89 18.11
N GLN A 34 -34.39 2.64 17.59
CA GLN A 34 -34.54 2.03 16.25
C GLN A 34 -33.98 2.89 15.12
N ARG A 35 -34.17 4.22 15.21
CA ARG A 35 -33.60 5.15 14.21
C ARG A 35 -32.09 5.23 14.33
N MET A 36 -31.58 5.25 15.56
CA MET A 36 -30.13 5.26 15.77
C MET A 36 -29.46 3.98 15.24
N ALA A 37 -30.07 2.81 15.44
CA ALA A 37 -29.58 1.53 14.97
C ALA A 37 -29.38 1.49 13.43
N VAL A 38 -30.24 2.19 12.68
CA VAL A 38 -30.10 2.29 11.22
C VAL A 38 -28.80 3.01 10.84
N TYR A 39 -28.45 4.09 11.54
CA TYR A 39 -27.20 4.81 11.29
C TYR A 39 -25.97 3.98 11.71
N GLU A 40 -26.05 3.32 12.88
CA GLU A 40 -25.00 2.43 13.38
C GLU A 40 -24.72 1.32 12.36
N GLU A 41 -25.76 0.69 11.82
CA GLU A 41 -25.67 -0.39 10.82
C GLU A 41 -25.12 0.10 9.48
N ILE A 42 -25.68 1.18 8.92
CA ILE A 42 -25.28 1.68 7.59
C ILE A 42 -23.82 2.14 7.60
N VAL A 43 -23.40 2.88 8.61
CA VAL A 43 -22.02 3.39 8.69
C VAL A 43 -21.03 2.23 8.84
N PHE A 44 -21.35 1.27 9.71
CA PHE A 44 -20.48 0.09 9.86
C PHE A 44 -20.43 -0.75 8.59
N ASN A 45 -21.56 -1.04 7.96
CA ASN A 45 -21.62 -1.85 6.74
C ASN A 45 -20.84 -1.21 5.59
N ASN A 46 -21.00 0.09 5.36
CA ASN A 46 -20.25 0.81 4.33
C ASN A 46 -18.73 0.73 4.56
N LEU A 47 -18.29 0.94 5.80
CA LEU A 47 -16.88 0.81 6.17
C LEU A 47 -16.40 -0.63 6.00
N PHE A 48 -17.16 -1.59 6.51
CA PHE A 48 -16.84 -3.02 6.43
C PHE A 48 -16.72 -3.51 4.99
N GLU A 49 -17.61 -3.09 4.12
CA GLU A 49 -17.59 -3.43 2.69
C GLU A 49 -16.41 -2.80 1.98
N SER A 50 -16.13 -1.51 2.24
CA SER A 50 -14.98 -0.82 1.67
C SER A 50 -13.66 -1.50 2.02
N VAL A 51 -13.46 -1.79 3.32
CA VAL A 51 -12.27 -2.50 3.80
C VAL A 51 -12.21 -3.93 3.25
N SER A 52 -13.34 -4.64 3.23
CA SER A 52 -13.39 -6.03 2.75
C SER A 52 -13.19 -6.17 1.25
N ALA A 53 -13.54 -5.17 0.47
CA ALA A 53 -13.30 -5.14 -0.98
C ALA A 53 -11.82 -4.96 -1.31
N CYS A 54 -11.11 -4.13 -0.54
CA CYS A 54 -9.67 -3.90 -0.74
C CYS A 54 -8.81 -5.08 -0.23
N PHE A 55 -9.25 -5.81 0.80
CA PHE A 55 -8.47 -6.86 1.47
C PHE A 55 -9.14 -8.25 1.41
N PRO A 56 -9.45 -8.78 0.22
CA PRO A 56 -10.21 -10.02 0.08
C PRO A 56 -9.44 -11.26 0.57
N VAL A 57 -8.12 -11.32 0.40
CA VAL A 57 -7.30 -12.45 0.85
C VAL A 57 -7.09 -12.37 2.35
N ALA A 58 -6.72 -11.21 2.89
CA ALA A 58 -6.56 -10.99 4.33
C ALA A 58 -7.84 -11.35 5.10
N ARG A 59 -9.00 -10.93 4.61
CA ARG A 59 -10.31 -11.30 5.16
C ARG A 59 -10.53 -12.82 5.20
N LYS A 60 -10.21 -13.52 4.10
CA LYS A 60 -10.36 -14.98 4.00
C LYS A 60 -9.38 -15.71 4.92
N VAL A 61 -8.15 -15.20 5.04
CA VAL A 61 -7.08 -15.79 5.87
C VAL A 61 -7.37 -15.65 7.35
N LEU A 62 -7.86 -14.49 7.80
CA LEU A 62 -8.29 -14.25 9.18
C LEU A 62 -9.59 -14.97 9.54
N GLY A 63 -10.49 -15.10 8.58
CA GLY A 63 -11.82 -15.63 8.79
C GLY A 63 -12.81 -14.60 9.35
N LYS A 64 -14.11 -14.92 9.22
CA LYS A 64 -15.21 -13.97 9.45
C LYS A 64 -15.19 -13.28 10.82
N ARG A 65 -14.97 -14.06 11.90
CA ARG A 65 -15.04 -13.52 13.28
C ARG A 65 -13.90 -12.54 13.59
N ALA A 66 -12.68 -12.92 13.24
CA ALA A 66 -11.51 -12.07 13.49
C ALA A 66 -11.55 -10.82 12.63
N TRP A 67 -11.96 -10.96 11.36
CA TRP A 67 -12.12 -9.81 10.45
C TRP A 67 -13.17 -8.83 10.95
N LEU A 68 -14.34 -9.31 11.40
CA LEU A 68 -15.40 -8.49 11.98
C LEU A 68 -14.88 -7.74 13.23
N LYS A 69 -14.20 -8.44 14.14
CA LYS A 69 -13.62 -7.82 15.35
C LYS A 69 -12.62 -6.73 15.00
N LEU A 70 -11.76 -6.96 14.01
CA LEU A 70 -10.72 -6.02 13.58
C LEU A 70 -11.34 -4.76 12.94
N THR A 71 -12.35 -4.92 12.08
CA THR A 71 -13.04 -3.78 11.44
C THR A 71 -13.90 -2.99 12.42
N GLN A 72 -14.50 -3.65 13.42
CA GLN A 72 -15.18 -2.96 14.52
C GLN A 72 -14.21 -2.15 15.38
N ALA A 73 -13.04 -2.71 15.69
CA ALA A 73 -11.99 -1.99 16.41
C ALA A 73 -11.50 -0.76 15.61
N PHE A 74 -11.33 -0.90 14.31
CA PHE A 74 -10.98 0.24 13.43
C PHE A 74 -12.02 1.35 13.51
N LEU A 75 -13.32 1.06 13.36
CA LEU A 75 -14.36 2.07 13.47
C LEU A 75 -14.37 2.73 14.85
N ARG A 76 -14.17 1.95 15.91
CA ARG A 76 -14.22 2.44 17.29
C ARG A 76 -13.01 3.29 17.67
N GLU A 77 -11.81 2.84 17.34
CA GLU A 77 -10.56 3.34 17.92
C GLU A 77 -9.80 4.32 17.02
N TYR A 78 -9.98 4.21 15.69
CA TYR A 78 -9.26 5.03 14.75
C TYR A 78 -10.08 6.25 14.30
N PRO A 79 -9.70 7.48 14.67
CA PRO A 79 -10.38 8.68 14.19
C PRO A 79 -10.03 8.91 12.71
N ALA A 80 -10.97 8.62 11.81
CA ALA A 80 -10.77 8.90 10.40
C ALA A 80 -10.50 10.39 10.18
N HIS A 81 -9.37 10.71 9.58
CA HIS A 81 -8.92 12.08 9.35
C HIS A 81 -9.04 12.51 7.89
N ASN A 82 -9.23 11.57 6.97
CA ASN A 82 -9.44 11.85 5.56
C ASN A 82 -10.92 11.71 5.20
N PRO A 83 -11.57 12.75 4.64
CA PRO A 83 -13.00 12.72 4.33
C PRO A 83 -13.32 11.89 3.07
N LEU A 84 -12.33 11.50 2.27
CA LEU A 84 -12.54 10.75 1.04
C LEU A 84 -12.78 9.27 1.35
N PHE A 85 -13.95 8.76 0.97
CA PHE A 85 -14.34 7.38 1.21
C PHE A 85 -13.34 6.36 0.62
N ARG A 86 -12.78 6.65 -0.55
CA ARG A 86 -11.74 5.82 -1.19
C ARG A 86 -10.45 5.68 -0.37
N LYS A 87 -10.25 6.52 0.66
CA LYS A 87 -9.10 6.49 1.56
C LYS A 87 -9.32 5.63 2.82
N ILE A 88 -10.50 5.06 2.98
CA ILE A 88 -10.80 4.15 4.10
C ILE A 88 -9.84 2.94 4.15
N PRO A 89 -9.53 2.24 3.03
CA PRO A 89 -8.58 1.14 3.07
C PRO A 89 -7.16 1.55 3.51
N GLU A 90 -6.68 2.71 3.07
CA GLU A 90 -5.40 3.26 3.50
C GLU A 90 -5.37 3.53 5.00
N GLN A 91 -6.40 4.16 5.53
CA GLN A 91 -6.55 4.43 6.96
C GLN A 91 -6.70 3.14 7.80
N PHE A 92 -7.34 2.12 7.23
CA PHE A 92 -7.38 0.80 7.86
C PHE A 92 -5.98 0.16 7.93
N LEU A 93 -5.19 0.28 6.87
CA LEU A 93 -3.80 -0.19 6.86
C LEU A 93 -2.95 0.56 7.89
N GLU A 94 -3.09 1.88 7.99
CA GLU A 94 -2.45 2.68 9.05
C GLU A 94 -2.85 2.22 10.45
N PHE A 95 -4.14 1.95 10.66
CA PHE A 95 -4.65 1.45 11.93
C PHE A 95 -4.00 0.12 12.32
N ILE A 96 -4.01 -0.89 11.44
CA ILE A 96 -3.44 -2.20 11.76
C ILE A 96 -1.93 -2.19 11.92
N THR A 97 -1.25 -1.24 11.29
CA THR A 97 0.20 -1.03 11.43
C THR A 97 0.57 -0.46 12.80
N ASN A 98 -0.30 0.41 13.35
CA ASN A 98 -0.06 1.10 14.61
C ASN A 98 -0.86 0.52 15.80
N ILE A 99 -1.66 -0.51 15.57
CA ILE A 99 -2.44 -1.15 16.61
C ILE A 99 -1.52 -1.81 17.64
N GLY A 100 -1.88 -1.69 18.90
CA GLY A 100 -1.13 -2.29 20.02
C GLY A 100 -1.92 -3.32 20.81
N GLY A 101 -1.30 -3.82 21.87
CA GLY A 101 -1.96 -4.68 22.86
C GLY A 101 -2.33 -6.09 22.37
N GLU A 102 -3.36 -6.65 22.99
CA GLU A 102 -3.80 -8.04 22.73
C GLU A 102 -4.27 -8.25 21.29
N LEU A 103 -4.85 -7.20 20.67
CA LEU A 103 -5.36 -7.32 19.31
C LEU A 103 -4.21 -7.52 18.31
N GLN A 104 -3.12 -6.77 18.45
CA GLN A 104 -1.92 -6.96 17.62
C GLN A 104 -1.33 -8.37 17.79
N GLN A 105 -1.23 -8.86 19.03
CA GLN A 105 -0.70 -10.20 19.34
C GLN A 105 -1.54 -11.33 18.75
N SER A 106 -2.83 -11.10 18.50
CA SER A 106 -3.74 -12.07 17.91
C SER A 106 -3.65 -12.13 16.38
N LEU A 107 -2.98 -11.17 15.72
CA LEU A 107 -2.86 -11.11 14.27
C LEU A 107 -1.69 -11.96 13.78
N PRO A 108 -1.83 -12.63 12.62
CA PRO A 108 -0.70 -13.30 11.98
C PRO A 108 0.42 -12.30 11.65
N PRO A 109 1.71 -12.66 11.83
CA PRO A 109 2.83 -11.73 11.63
C PRO A 109 2.96 -11.21 10.20
N TYR A 110 2.43 -11.94 9.21
CA TYR A 110 2.42 -11.54 7.81
C TYR A 110 1.22 -10.67 7.42
N LEU A 111 0.26 -10.43 8.32
CA LEU A 111 -1.00 -9.78 7.96
C LEU A 111 -0.81 -8.36 7.44
N ILE A 112 0.04 -7.57 8.09
CA ILE A 112 0.31 -6.18 7.67
C ILE A 112 0.91 -6.16 6.28
N SER A 113 1.91 -7.02 6.02
CA SER A 113 2.52 -7.15 4.68
C SER A 113 1.51 -7.59 3.63
N LEU A 114 0.62 -8.53 3.97
CA LEU A 114 -0.45 -8.97 3.07
C LEU A 114 -1.45 -7.84 2.78
N CYS A 115 -1.89 -7.12 3.79
CA CYS A 115 -2.79 -5.98 3.58
C CYS A 115 -2.11 -4.87 2.76
N HIS A 116 -0.82 -4.59 3.00
CA HIS A 116 -0.09 -3.64 2.16
C HIS A 116 -0.03 -4.11 0.70
N TYR A 117 0.23 -5.39 0.46
CA TYR A 117 0.25 -5.98 -0.88
C TYR A 117 -1.11 -5.88 -1.60
N GLU A 118 -2.23 -6.08 -0.90
CA GLU A 118 -3.56 -5.93 -1.48
C GLU A 118 -3.93 -4.45 -1.70
N TRP A 119 -3.52 -3.56 -0.79
CA TRP A 119 -3.78 -2.13 -0.90
C TRP A 119 -2.98 -1.45 -2.01
N ILE A 120 -1.74 -1.89 -2.26
CA ILE A 120 -0.87 -1.26 -3.27
C ILE A 120 -1.46 -1.33 -4.68
N GLU A 121 -2.25 -2.35 -4.99
CA GLU A 121 -2.98 -2.46 -6.24
C GLU A 121 -3.95 -1.27 -6.41
N LEU A 122 -4.76 -1.01 -5.37
CA LEU A 122 -5.68 0.12 -5.36
C LEU A 122 -4.94 1.47 -5.42
N PHE A 123 -3.82 1.58 -4.71
CA PHE A 123 -2.98 2.78 -4.71
C PHE A 123 -2.44 3.07 -6.13
N VAL A 124 -1.80 2.10 -6.77
CA VAL A 124 -1.23 2.24 -8.11
C VAL A 124 -2.33 2.49 -9.15
N ALA A 125 -3.47 1.79 -9.06
CA ALA A 125 -4.61 1.99 -9.95
C ALA A 125 -5.20 3.41 -9.86
N SER A 126 -5.23 4.00 -8.65
CA SER A 126 -5.83 5.30 -8.39
C SER A 126 -4.85 6.47 -8.45
N THR A 127 -3.54 6.20 -8.55
CA THR A 127 -2.53 7.25 -8.69
C THR A 127 -2.68 7.94 -10.05
N PRO A 128 -2.86 9.28 -10.09
CA PRO A 128 -2.90 9.99 -11.35
C PRO A 128 -1.64 9.69 -12.16
N ALA A 129 -1.79 9.39 -13.45
CA ALA A 129 -0.68 9.51 -14.36
C ALA A 129 -0.30 10.99 -14.33
N THR A 130 0.73 11.33 -13.58
CA THR A 130 1.28 12.68 -13.61
C THR A 130 1.66 12.92 -15.06
N GLU A 131 1.04 13.90 -15.69
CA GLU A 131 1.67 14.53 -16.85
C GLU A 131 3.00 14.98 -16.28
N ASN A 132 4.04 14.19 -16.55
CA ASN A 132 5.38 14.56 -16.17
C ASN A 132 5.57 15.93 -16.75
N ASN A 133 5.73 16.96 -15.92
CA ASN A 133 6.18 18.27 -16.34
C ASN A 133 7.50 18.03 -17.06
N SER A 134 7.37 17.82 -18.35
CA SER A 134 8.32 17.15 -19.24
C SER A 134 9.41 18.08 -19.71
N GLU A 135 9.55 19.27 -19.13
CA GLU A 135 10.56 20.23 -19.57
C GLU A 135 12.01 19.70 -19.49
N ASN A 136 12.24 18.61 -18.71
CA ASN A 136 13.56 18.01 -18.52
C ASN A 136 13.64 16.49 -18.76
N ILE A 137 12.58 15.87 -19.29
CA ILE A 137 12.58 14.43 -19.61
C ILE A 137 12.74 14.28 -21.12
N ARG A 138 13.77 13.57 -21.56
CA ARG A 138 14.03 13.27 -22.95
C ARG A 138 13.89 11.78 -23.19
N LEU A 139 13.33 11.42 -24.33
CA LEU A 139 13.44 10.07 -24.86
C LEU A 139 14.90 9.89 -25.31
N ALA A 140 15.68 9.16 -24.54
CA ALA A 140 17.06 8.84 -24.92
C ALA A 140 17.19 7.33 -25.12
N ASP A 141 18.06 6.97 -26.07
CA ASP A 141 18.38 5.57 -26.34
C ASP A 141 19.49 5.04 -25.43
N ASP A 142 20.30 5.94 -24.84
CA ASP A 142 21.42 5.57 -23.97
C ASP A 142 21.03 5.73 -22.50
N LEU A 143 20.42 4.68 -21.94
CA LEU A 143 20.04 4.63 -20.53
C LEU A 143 21.24 4.50 -19.58
N GLY A 144 22.41 4.19 -20.10
CA GLY A 144 23.64 4.13 -19.31
C GLY A 144 24.15 5.50 -18.92
N LYS A 145 24.21 6.44 -19.88
CA LYS A 145 24.84 7.76 -19.68
C LYS A 145 24.00 8.76 -18.89
N TYR A 146 22.71 8.54 -18.82
CA TYR A 146 21.77 9.49 -18.22
C TYR A 146 21.04 8.87 -17.02
N GLN A 147 20.42 9.71 -16.19
CA GLN A 147 19.59 9.28 -15.10
C GLN A 147 18.24 8.79 -15.64
N PRO A 148 17.89 7.49 -15.48
CA PRO A 148 16.56 6.99 -15.85
C PRO A 148 15.46 7.64 -15.01
N VAL A 149 14.32 7.94 -15.65
CA VAL A 149 13.12 8.46 -14.99
C VAL A 149 12.05 7.40 -15.02
N PHE A 150 11.61 7.00 -13.85
CA PHE A 150 10.54 6.00 -13.68
C PHE A 150 9.16 6.63 -13.76
N THR A 151 8.17 5.85 -14.18
CA THR A 151 6.76 6.25 -14.10
C THR A 151 6.37 6.53 -12.64
N ALA A 152 5.52 7.54 -12.43
CA ALA A 152 5.03 7.91 -11.10
C ALA A 152 4.23 6.80 -10.40
N THR A 153 3.70 5.85 -11.17
CA THR A 153 2.93 4.72 -10.66
C THR A 153 3.79 3.55 -10.18
N MET A 154 5.12 3.58 -10.45
CA MET A 154 6.03 2.51 -10.04
C MET A 154 6.24 2.48 -8.54
N GLN A 155 6.12 1.28 -7.97
CA GLN A 155 6.43 0.99 -6.57
C GLN A 155 7.41 -0.18 -6.49
N LEU A 156 8.50 0.02 -5.78
CA LEU A 156 9.50 -1.02 -5.50
C LEU A 156 9.32 -1.47 -4.06
N LEU A 157 8.98 -2.74 -3.85
CA LEU A 157 8.51 -3.26 -2.57
C LEU A 157 9.37 -4.44 -2.11
N ASP A 158 9.73 -4.46 -0.84
CA ASP A 158 10.43 -5.56 -0.18
C ASP A 158 9.60 -6.06 1.00
N TYR A 159 9.19 -7.31 0.93
CA TYR A 159 8.38 -7.98 1.95
C TYR A 159 9.15 -9.09 2.65
N GLU A 160 8.98 -9.22 3.95
CA GLU A 160 9.56 -10.32 4.73
C GLU A 160 8.90 -11.68 4.45
N TYR A 161 7.74 -11.69 3.79
CA TYR A 161 6.94 -12.89 3.47
C TYR A 161 6.58 -12.93 2.01
N ALA A 162 6.42 -14.12 1.45
CA ALA A 162 5.94 -14.33 0.08
C ALA A 162 4.44 -14.00 -0.02
N VAL A 163 4.12 -12.68 0.07
CA VAL A 163 2.74 -12.17 0.18
C VAL A 163 1.85 -12.59 -0.99
N HIS A 164 2.40 -12.70 -2.19
CA HIS A 164 1.71 -13.11 -3.41
C HIS A 164 1.27 -14.58 -3.40
N LYS A 165 1.87 -15.41 -2.54
CA LYS A 165 1.50 -16.83 -2.37
C LYS A 165 0.47 -17.05 -1.27
N ILE A 166 0.23 -16.05 -0.40
CA ILE A 166 -0.66 -16.20 0.75
C ILE A 166 -2.10 -16.43 0.30
N SER A 167 -2.73 -17.41 0.92
CA SER A 167 -4.11 -17.79 0.66
C SER A 167 -4.71 -18.53 1.86
N PRO A 168 -6.02 -18.82 1.90
CA PRO A 168 -6.60 -19.67 2.95
C PRO A 168 -5.96 -21.05 3.07
N ARG A 169 -5.36 -21.55 1.96
CA ARG A 169 -4.69 -22.84 1.90
C ARG A 169 -3.19 -22.77 2.20
N TYR A 170 -2.58 -21.60 2.03
CA TYR A 170 -1.16 -21.38 2.27
C TYR A 170 -0.94 -20.18 3.18
N LYS A 171 -0.49 -20.45 4.40
CA LYS A 171 -0.14 -19.46 5.42
C LYS A 171 1.33 -19.64 5.76
N PRO A 172 2.19 -18.66 5.48
CA PRO A 172 3.62 -18.80 5.70
C PRO A 172 3.93 -18.96 7.19
N LYS A 173 4.78 -19.94 7.51
CA LYS A 173 5.28 -20.19 8.88
C LYS A 173 6.63 -19.55 9.13
N GLN A 174 7.35 -19.21 8.08
CA GLN A 174 8.69 -18.64 8.11
C GLN A 174 8.74 -17.42 7.21
N LYS A 175 9.67 -16.53 7.48
CA LYS A 175 9.98 -15.39 6.62
C LYS A 175 10.62 -15.90 5.33
N GLU A 176 10.14 -15.41 4.21
CA GLU A 176 10.67 -15.62 2.86
C GLU A 176 10.65 -14.27 2.17
N SER A 177 11.81 -13.61 2.11
CA SER A 177 11.91 -12.27 1.50
C SER A 177 11.42 -12.32 0.06
N THR A 178 10.55 -11.39 -0.29
CA THR A 178 9.95 -11.29 -1.62
C THR A 178 10.01 -9.86 -2.09
N GLN A 179 10.68 -9.65 -3.21
CA GLN A 179 10.90 -8.35 -3.83
C GLN A 179 10.01 -8.20 -5.04
N LEU A 180 9.18 -7.17 -5.04
CA LEU A 180 8.18 -6.93 -6.08
C LEU A 180 8.35 -5.55 -6.69
N LEU A 181 8.12 -5.47 -7.99
CA LEU A 181 7.89 -4.25 -8.72
C LEU A 181 6.41 -4.19 -9.08
N VAL A 182 5.75 -3.10 -8.70
CA VAL A 182 4.33 -2.87 -9.03
C VAL A 182 4.24 -1.58 -9.83
N TYR A 183 3.54 -1.63 -10.95
CA TYR A 183 3.38 -0.48 -11.82
C TYR A 183 2.08 -0.59 -12.62
N ARG A 184 1.68 0.50 -13.25
CA ARG A 184 0.55 0.53 -14.18
C ARG A 184 1.09 0.60 -15.61
N ASP A 185 0.66 -0.36 -16.44
CA ASP A 185 1.05 -0.40 -17.85
C ASP A 185 0.29 0.63 -18.70
N ALA A 186 0.60 0.66 -20.01
CA ALA A 186 -0.01 1.58 -20.95
C ALA A 186 -1.52 1.35 -21.17
N ASP A 187 -2.01 0.15 -20.84
CA ASP A 187 -3.43 -0.21 -20.92
C ASP A 187 -4.16 0.01 -19.58
N ASP A 188 -3.56 0.76 -18.65
CA ASP A 188 -4.04 1.03 -17.30
C ASP A 188 -4.20 -0.20 -16.40
N ASN A 189 -3.56 -1.32 -16.73
CA ASN A 189 -3.55 -2.50 -15.88
C ASN A 189 -2.43 -2.44 -14.85
N VAL A 190 -2.72 -2.76 -13.60
CA VAL A 190 -1.70 -2.92 -12.55
C VAL A 190 -0.98 -4.25 -12.74
N LYS A 191 0.33 -4.19 -12.81
CA LYS A 191 1.22 -5.35 -12.98
C LYS A 191 2.06 -5.55 -11.72
N PHE A 192 2.23 -6.82 -11.35
CA PHE A 192 3.11 -7.25 -10.28
C PHE A 192 4.20 -8.15 -10.88
N VAL A 193 5.45 -7.79 -10.66
CA VAL A 193 6.61 -8.54 -11.14
C VAL A 193 7.49 -8.92 -9.96
N GLU A 194 7.71 -10.21 -9.78
CA GLU A 194 8.69 -10.69 -8.78
C GLU A 194 10.11 -10.47 -9.32
N LEU A 195 10.92 -9.82 -8.51
CA LEU A 195 12.30 -9.48 -8.83
C LEU A 195 13.28 -10.40 -8.10
N ASN A 196 14.39 -10.71 -8.75
CA ASN A 196 15.56 -11.20 -8.03
C ASN A 196 16.29 -10.05 -7.29
N ALA A 197 17.12 -10.40 -6.31
CA ALA A 197 17.81 -9.43 -5.47
C ALA A 197 18.72 -8.46 -6.26
N VAL A 198 19.30 -8.90 -7.37
CA VAL A 198 20.19 -8.11 -8.20
C VAL A 198 19.39 -7.02 -8.95
N THR A 199 18.30 -7.41 -9.60
CA THR A 199 17.41 -6.49 -10.30
C THR A 199 16.76 -5.51 -9.34
N PHE A 200 16.30 -5.97 -8.17
CA PHE A 200 15.75 -5.11 -7.14
C PHE A 200 16.79 -4.05 -6.70
N ARG A 201 18.03 -4.48 -6.42
CA ARG A 201 19.09 -3.57 -6.00
C ARG A 201 19.44 -2.56 -7.08
N LEU A 202 19.49 -2.98 -8.36
CA LEU A 202 19.70 -2.08 -9.48
C LEU A 202 18.64 -0.98 -9.54
N ILE A 203 17.35 -1.36 -9.49
CA ILE A 203 16.25 -0.39 -9.52
C ILE A 203 16.31 0.54 -8.30
N ALA A 204 16.61 0.01 -7.11
CA ALA A 204 16.76 0.81 -5.90
C ALA A 204 17.89 1.85 -6.02
N LEU A 205 19.02 1.49 -6.63
CA LEU A 205 20.12 2.44 -6.90
C LEU A 205 19.68 3.53 -7.89
N LEU A 206 18.93 3.15 -8.94
CA LEU A 206 18.46 4.06 -9.98
C LEU A 206 17.36 5.02 -9.52
N GLN A 207 16.69 4.76 -8.40
CA GLN A 207 15.80 5.74 -7.75
C GLN A 207 16.57 6.93 -7.16
N GLY A 208 17.90 6.81 -7.01
CA GLY A 208 18.78 7.92 -6.68
C GLY A 208 19.06 8.82 -7.89
N ALA A 209 19.72 9.94 -7.65
CA ALA A 209 20.11 10.89 -8.71
C ALA A 209 21.43 10.46 -9.39
N ILE A 210 21.46 9.25 -9.97
CA ILE A 210 22.66 8.68 -10.60
C ILE A 210 22.34 8.15 -12.01
N THR A 211 23.37 8.05 -12.86
CA THR A 211 23.23 7.49 -14.21
C THR A 211 23.14 5.97 -14.18
N GLY A 212 22.69 5.36 -15.28
CA GLY A 212 22.67 3.92 -15.41
C GLY A 212 24.04 3.28 -15.21
N GLU A 213 25.11 3.83 -15.84
CA GLU A 213 26.48 3.34 -15.69
C GLU A 213 26.98 3.44 -14.25
N GLN A 214 26.68 4.53 -13.54
CA GLN A 214 27.03 4.67 -12.13
C GLN A 214 26.33 3.63 -11.25
N ALA A 215 25.03 3.38 -11.48
CA ALA A 215 24.30 2.36 -10.75
C ALA A 215 24.86 0.95 -11.00
N LEU A 216 25.19 0.64 -12.26
CA LEU A 216 25.78 -0.64 -12.64
C LEU A 216 27.19 -0.83 -12.08
N ALA A 217 28.00 0.22 -12.05
CA ALA A 217 29.32 0.18 -11.43
C ALA A 217 29.23 -0.07 -9.91
N LEU A 218 28.30 0.60 -9.23
CA LEU A 218 28.04 0.37 -7.80
C LEU A 218 27.59 -1.07 -7.55
N LEU A 219 26.67 -1.57 -8.35
CA LEU A 219 26.16 -2.93 -8.25
C LEU A 219 27.27 -3.97 -8.48
N ALA A 220 28.14 -3.77 -9.47
CA ALA A 220 29.27 -4.65 -9.74
C ALA A 220 30.24 -4.71 -8.56
N ASN A 221 30.51 -3.55 -7.94
CA ASN A 221 31.35 -3.46 -6.73
C ASN A 221 30.72 -4.18 -5.53
N GLU A 222 29.40 -4.02 -5.31
CA GLU A 222 28.69 -4.69 -4.21
C GLU A 222 28.72 -6.22 -4.36
N LEU A 223 28.56 -6.72 -5.59
CA LEU A 223 28.57 -8.15 -5.89
C LEU A 223 29.97 -8.76 -5.89
N LYS A 224 31.05 -7.94 -5.80
CA LYS A 224 32.45 -8.39 -5.86
C LYS A 224 32.70 -9.35 -7.05
N HIS A 225 32.07 -9.10 -8.18
CA HIS A 225 32.11 -10.01 -9.32
C HIS A 225 33.36 -9.80 -10.13
N LEU A 226 34.04 -10.91 -10.46
CA LEU A 226 35.28 -10.88 -11.24
C LEU A 226 35.08 -10.42 -12.72
N GLN A 227 33.82 -10.35 -13.18
CA GLN A 227 33.45 -9.93 -14.54
C GLN A 227 32.49 -8.74 -14.51
N ALA A 228 32.96 -7.56 -14.12
CA ALA A 228 32.19 -6.33 -14.06
C ALA A 228 31.51 -5.98 -15.40
N GLU A 229 32.18 -6.26 -16.53
CA GLU A 229 31.65 -6.01 -17.88
C GLU A 229 30.37 -6.80 -18.16
N SER A 230 30.29 -8.06 -17.73
CA SER A 230 29.08 -8.87 -17.90
C SER A 230 27.92 -8.35 -17.09
N ILE A 231 28.15 -7.80 -15.88
CA ILE A 231 27.12 -7.17 -15.06
C ILE A 231 26.60 -5.89 -15.73
N ILE A 232 27.49 -5.08 -16.31
CA ILE A 232 27.11 -3.85 -17.00
C ILE A 232 26.26 -4.18 -18.22
N GLN A 233 26.67 -5.15 -19.04
CA GLN A 233 25.91 -5.55 -20.23
C GLN A 233 24.53 -6.08 -19.85
N PHE A 234 24.44 -7.03 -18.91
CA PHE A 234 23.18 -7.59 -18.44
C PHE A 234 22.28 -6.52 -17.80
N GLY A 235 22.86 -5.61 -17.04
CA GLY A 235 22.13 -4.51 -16.44
C GLY A 235 21.54 -3.54 -17.47
N LEU A 236 22.25 -3.25 -18.57
CA LEU A 236 21.71 -2.44 -19.67
C LEU A 236 20.54 -3.13 -20.38
N GLU A 237 20.58 -4.45 -20.50
CA GLU A 237 19.45 -5.24 -21.01
C GLU A 237 18.21 -5.08 -20.09
N ILE A 238 18.39 -5.18 -18.77
CA ILE A 238 17.32 -4.92 -17.79
C ILE A 238 16.75 -3.51 -17.94
N LEU A 239 17.60 -2.48 -18.10
CA LEU A 239 17.13 -1.11 -18.28
C LEU A 239 16.29 -0.96 -19.55
N ASN A 240 16.70 -1.60 -20.64
CA ASN A 240 15.96 -1.60 -21.90
C ASN A 240 14.61 -2.34 -21.75
N ASP A 241 14.57 -3.44 -21.03
CA ASP A 241 13.33 -4.16 -20.73
C ASP A 241 12.37 -3.31 -19.91
N LEU A 242 12.85 -2.62 -18.89
CA LEU A 242 12.05 -1.67 -18.11
C LEU A 242 11.52 -0.52 -18.95
N LYS A 243 12.31 -0.01 -19.92
CA LYS A 243 11.87 1.00 -20.88
C LYS A 243 10.77 0.46 -21.80
N ASN A 244 10.97 -0.73 -22.36
CA ASN A 244 10.00 -1.38 -23.23
C ASN A 244 8.65 -1.67 -22.54
N GLN A 245 8.68 -1.91 -21.24
CA GLN A 245 7.50 -2.10 -20.39
C GLN A 245 6.85 -0.78 -19.94
N GLY A 246 7.41 0.38 -20.32
CA GLY A 246 6.91 1.68 -19.91
C GLY A 246 7.18 2.06 -18.46
N ILE A 247 8.04 1.31 -17.78
CA ILE A 247 8.45 1.57 -16.39
C ILE A 247 9.47 2.72 -16.36
N ILE A 248 10.43 2.72 -17.28
CA ILE A 248 11.30 3.88 -17.56
C ILE A 248 10.65 4.68 -18.69
N ILE A 249 10.29 5.92 -18.41
CA ILE A 249 9.59 6.82 -19.32
C ILE A 249 10.52 7.78 -20.05
N GLY A 250 11.79 7.84 -19.67
CA GLY A 250 12.80 8.71 -20.27
C GLY A 250 14.02 8.87 -19.37
N VAL A 251 14.81 9.90 -19.64
CA VAL A 251 16.03 10.23 -18.90
C VAL A 251 16.12 11.71 -18.55
N ARG A 252 16.91 12.03 -17.51
CA ARG A 252 17.37 13.38 -17.18
C ARG A 252 18.88 13.51 -17.40
N HIS A 253 19.30 14.74 -17.72
CA HIS A 253 20.72 15.15 -17.77
C HIS A 253 21.20 15.59 -16.40
#